data_f31b925aaa0272d771b80acd2f021253
#
_entry.id   f31b925aaa0272d771b80acd2f021253
#
_cell.length_a   1.000
_cell.length_b   1.000
_cell.length_c   1.000
_cell.angle_alpha   90.00
_cell.angle_beta   90.00
_cell.angle_gamma   90.00
#
_symmetry.space_group_name_H-M   'P 1'
#
loop_
_entity.id
_entity.type
_entity.pdbx_description
1 polymer ?
#
loop_
_entity_poly.entity_id
_entity_poly.type
_entity_poly.pdbx_seq_one_letter_code
_entity_poly.pdbx_strand_id
1 'polypeptide(L)'
;MNTDKNRELLWRTVPFVMAMLLLALTGIPASAIFGREKAAPAADAGAPIAQSIDVRVYRGIPYTGTLAAIDREGGEVSFAIAEQPSKGTVTLDGETFVYTSAKNKTGVDRFTYTATDDAGSTSAPAEVRITIARAKCGVTYD
;
A
#
# COMPACT_ATOMS: atom_id res chain seq x y z
N MET A 1 41.26 33.21 29.59
CA MET A 1 40.29 34.06 28.96
C MET A 1 39.85 33.48 27.66
N ASN A 2 38.64 33.05 27.63
CA ASN A 2 38.07 32.06 26.74
C ASN A 2 37.14 32.70 25.71
N THR A 3 37.67 33.59 24.87
CA THR A 3 36.85 34.21 23.80
C THR A 3 36.93 33.46 22.48
N ASP A 4 37.80 32.48 22.36
CA ASP A 4 38.00 31.77 21.10
C ASP A 4 37.04 30.55 20.92
N LYS A 5 36.48 30.03 22.02
CA LYS A 5 35.55 28.89 21.93
C LYS A 5 34.17 29.25 21.40
N ASN A 6 33.77 30.51 21.52
CA ASN A 6 32.47 30.94 20.99
C ASN A 6 32.50 31.37 19.52
N ARG A 7 33.69 31.59 18.96
CA ARG A 7 33.82 31.95 17.53
C ARG A 7 33.68 30.71 16.63
N GLU A 8 34.09 29.55 17.10
CA GLU A 8 34.02 28.31 16.33
C GLU A 8 32.60 27.77 16.22
N LEU A 9 31.76 28.00 17.23
CA LEU A 9 30.34 27.56 17.18
C LEU A 9 29.50 28.42 16.24
N LEU A 10 29.81 29.67 16.04
CA LEU A 10 29.08 30.57 15.12
C LEU A 10 29.37 30.25 13.65
N TRP A 11 30.49 29.68 13.34
CA TRP A 11 30.86 29.33 11.96
C TRP A 11 30.30 27.98 11.51
N ARG A 12 29.90 27.12 12.45
CA ARG A 12 29.32 25.81 12.14
C ARG A 12 27.81 25.89 11.80
N THR A 13 27.14 26.91 12.27
CA THR A 13 25.70 27.10 12.02
C THR A 13 25.41 27.99 10.80
N VAL A 14 26.37 28.84 10.43
CA VAL A 14 26.18 29.74 9.29
C VAL A 14 26.00 29.03 7.95
N PRO A 15 26.74 27.97 7.60
CA PRO A 15 26.51 27.30 6.33
C PRO A 15 25.17 26.56 6.26
N PHE A 16 24.61 26.15 7.40
CA PHE A 16 23.33 25.45 7.43
C PHE A 16 22.16 26.42 7.23
N VAL A 17 22.23 27.59 7.81
CA VAL A 17 21.22 28.65 7.62
C VAL A 17 21.31 29.24 6.20
N MET A 18 22.51 29.40 5.67
CA MET A 18 22.73 29.84 4.29
C MET A 18 22.25 28.81 3.27
N ALA A 19 22.45 27.53 3.54
CA ALA A 19 21.93 26.46 2.67
C ALA A 19 20.38 26.41 2.66
N MET A 20 19.75 26.67 3.78
CA MET A 20 18.28 26.80 3.85
C MET A 20 17.77 28.06 3.17
N LEU A 21 18.49 29.17 3.27
CA LEU A 21 18.15 30.42 2.61
C LEU A 21 18.33 30.33 1.09
N LEU A 22 19.35 29.60 0.61
CA LEU A 22 19.58 29.35 -0.81
C LEU A 22 18.49 28.47 -1.41
N LEU A 23 17.97 27.49 -0.67
CA LEU A 23 16.82 26.67 -1.10
C LEU A 23 15.55 27.49 -1.20
N ALA A 24 15.35 28.49 -0.35
CA ALA A 24 14.22 29.42 -0.44
C ALA A 24 14.36 30.41 -1.61
N LEU A 25 15.57 30.74 -2.03
CA LEU A 25 15.87 31.65 -3.14
C LEU A 25 15.83 30.97 -4.52
N THR A 26 15.87 29.64 -4.59
CA THR A 26 15.79 28.91 -5.88
C THR A 26 14.38 28.80 -6.44
N GLY A 27 13.40 29.46 -5.81
CA GLY A 27 12.07 29.63 -6.41
C GLY A 27 11.33 28.33 -6.67
N ILE A 28 11.63 27.26 -5.91
CA ILE A 28 10.80 26.06 -5.94
C ILE A 28 9.46 26.44 -5.31
N PRO A 29 8.37 26.52 -6.06
CA PRO A 29 7.09 26.86 -5.49
C PRO A 29 6.73 25.80 -4.45
N ALA A 30 6.27 26.25 -3.28
CA ALA A 30 5.83 25.35 -2.21
C ALA A 30 4.77 24.35 -2.72
N SER A 31 4.03 24.71 -3.76
CA SER A 31 3.10 23.82 -4.46
C SER A 31 3.77 22.63 -5.16
N ALA A 32 5.03 22.71 -5.55
CA ALA A 32 5.76 21.57 -6.12
C ALA A 32 6.15 20.52 -5.04
N ILE A 33 6.20 20.93 -3.78
CA ILE A 33 6.52 20.05 -2.65
C ILE A 33 5.24 19.43 -2.04
N PHE A 34 4.14 20.17 -2.05
CA PHE A 34 2.87 19.78 -1.45
C PHE A 34 1.79 19.31 -2.44
N GLY A 35 2.00 19.55 -3.73
CA GLY A 35 1.04 19.22 -4.78
C GLY A 35 1.21 17.82 -5.36
N ARG A 36 1.96 16.95 -4.72
CA ARG A 36 1.97 15.55 -5.11
C ARG A 36 0.79 14.87 -4.46
N GLU A 37 -0.27 14.81 -5.22
CA GLU A 37 -1.13 13.66 -5.15
C GLU A 37 -0.26 12.41 -5.07
N LYS A 38 -0.65 11.52 -4.19
CA LYS A 38 -0.12 10.18 -4.02
C LYS A 38 0.07 9.53 -5.39
N ALA A 39 1.15 9.89 -6.07
CA ALA A 39 1.58 9.14 -7.22
C ALA A 39 1.81 7.73 -6.70
N ALA A 40 1.14 6.76 -7.30
CA ALA A 40 1.47 5.37 -7.11
C ALA A 40 3.00 5.28 -7.22
N PRO A 41 3.70 4.67 -6.25
CA PRO A 41 5.14 4.52 -6.35
C PRO A 41 5.42 3.91 -7.72
N ALA A 42 6.25 4.58 -8.49
CA ALA A 42 6.73 4.03 -9.75
C ALA A 42 7.29 2.65 -9.39
N ALA A 43 6.72 1.61 -9.98
CA ALA A 43 7.22 0.27 -9.78
C ALA A 43 8.71 0.30 -10.11
N ASP A 44 9.53 0.07 -9.11
CA ASP A 44 10.97 -0.06 -9.30
C ASP A 44 11.20 -1.17 -10.33
N ALA A 45 12.20 -1.03 -11.19
CA ALA A 45 12.43 -1.96 -12.29
C ALA A 45 12.65 -3.43 -11.82
N GLY A 46 12.97 -3.63 -10.54
CA GLY A 46 13.07 -4.93 -9.86
C GLY A 46 11.87 -5.30 -8.99
N ALA A 47 10.92 -4.40 -8.76
CA ALA A 47 9.80 -4.68 -7.86
C ALA A 47 8.88 -5.79 -8.40
N PRO A 48 8.32 -6.63 -7.52
CA PRO A 48 7.36 -7.65 -7.91
C PRO A 48 6.09 -7.03 -8.51
N ILE A 49 5.38 -7.78 -9.31
CA ILE A 49 4.12 -7.35 -9.93
C ILE A 49 2.98 -8.08 -9.24
N ALA A 50 2.26 -7.39 -8.36
CA ALA A 50 1.06 -7.92 -7.74
C ALA A 50 -0.06 -8.06 -8.77
N GLN A 51 -0.83 -9.15 -8.70
CA GLN A 51 -1.85 -9.49 -9.67
C GLN A 51 -3.25 -9.13 -9.17
N SER A 52 -4.06 -8.52 -10.03
CA SER A 52 -5.48 -8.30 -9.71
C SER A 52 -6.25 -9.62 -9.73
N ILE A 53 -7.16 -9.76 -8.76
CA ILE A 53 -7.92 -10.99 -8.53
C ILE A 53 -9.41 -10.67 -8.49
N ASP A 54 -10.22 -11.47 -9.20
CA ASP A 54 -11.68 -11.41 -9.15
C ASP A 54 -12.22 -12.67 -8.45
N VAL A 55 -13.01 -12.47 -7.39
CA VAL A 55 -13.61 -13.58 -6.63
C VAL A 55 -15.10 -13.36 -6.41
N ARG A 56 -15.83 -14.46 -6.32
CA ARG A 56 -17.24 -14.48 -5.95
C ARG A 56 -17.42 -15.15 -4.61
N VAL A 57 -18.01 -14.44 -3.67
CA VAL A 57 -18.25 -14.92 -2.30
C VAL A 57 -19.75 -14.92 -1.98
N TYR A 58 -20.12 -15.67 -0.99
CA TYR A 58 -21.49 -15.66 -0.47
C TYR A 58 -21.54 -14.86 0.83
N ARG A 59 -22.62 -14.10 0.97
CA ARG A 59 -22.84 -13.24 2.14
C ARG A 59 -22.77 -14.03 3.45
N GLY A 60 -21.95 -13.55 4.38
CA GLY A 60 -21.79 -14.12 5.71
C GLY A 60 -20.98 -15.43 5.76
N ILE A 61 -20.45 -15.87 4.63
CA ILE A 61 -19.57 -17.04 4.55
C ILE A 61 -18.14 -16.57 4.34
N PRO A 62 -17.19 -16.93 5.23
CA PRO A 62 -15.78 -16.63 5.02
C PRO A 62 -15.29 -17.26 3.72
N TYR A 63 -14.54 -16.51 2.97
CA TYR A 63 -13.86 -16.97 1.76
C TYR A 63 -12.37 -16.91 1.96
N THR A 64 -11.69 -18.00 1.68
CA THR A 64 -10.22 -18.11 1.70
C THR A 64 -9.70 -18.09 0.28
N GLY A 65 -8.79 -17.18 0.00
CA GLY A 65 -8.10 -17.06 -1.29
C GLY A 65 -6.59 -16.87 -1.10
N THR A 66 -5.86 -16.91 -2.19
CA THR A 66 -4.41 -16.73 -2.20
C THR A 66 -4.07 -15.50 -3.03
N LEU A 67 -3.21 -14.63 -2.51
CA LEU A 67 -2.64 -13.52 -3.24
C LEU A 67 -1.54 -14.02 -4.18
N ALA A 68 -1.29 -13.30 -5.26
CA ALA A 68 -0.27 -13.67 -6.22
C ALA A 68 0.53 -12.45 -6.68
N ALA A 69 1.83 -12.64 -6.82
CA ALA A 69 2.71 -11.68 -7.44
C ALA A 69 3.72 -12.40 -8.35
N ILE A 70 4.21 -11.70 -9.34
CA ILE A 70 5.28 -12.18 -10.20
C ILE A 70 6.54 -11.42 -9.80
N ASP A 71 7.50 -12.14 -9.28
CA ASP A 71 8.85 -11.66 -9.12
C ASP A 71 9.71 -12.15 -10.28
N ARG A 72 10.40 -11.23 -10.95
CA ARG A 72 11.28 -11.53 -12.10
C ARG A 72 12.65 -12.02 -11.65
N GLU A 73 13.04 -11.70 -10.44
CA GLU A 73 14.32 -12.09 -9.86
C GLU A 73 14.25 -13.42 -9.10
N GLY A 74 13.02 -13.92 -8.83
CA GLY A 74 12.76 -15.24 -8.28
C GLY A 74 13.00 -15.34 -6.77
N GLY A 75 12.88 -14.23 -6.05
CA GLY A 75 12.98 -14.17 -4.58
C GLY A 75 11.67 -14.53 -3.86
N GLU A 76 11.73 -14.55 -2.54
CA GLU A 76 10.54 -14.65 -1.71
C GLU A 76 9.77 -13.34 -1.72
N VAL A 77 8.46 -13.42 -1.83
CA VAL A 77 7.57 -12.27 -1.85
C VAL A 77 6.67 -12.28 -0.62
N SER A 78 6.64 -11.18 0.09
CA SER A 78 5.72 -10.93 1.20
C SER A 78 4.56 -10.03 0.77
N PHE A 79 3.39 -10.22 1.37
CA PHE A 79 2.18 -9.49 1.02
C PHE A 79 1.69 -8.62 2.18
N ALA A 80 1.10 -7.48 1.87
CA ALA A 80 0.47 -6.59 2.84
C ALA A 80 -0.83 -6.00 2.28
N ILE A 81 -1.84 -5.84 3.14
CA ILE A 81 -3.07 -5.16 2.76
C ILE A 81 -2.83 -3.65 2.76
N ALA A 82 -3.03 -3.01 1.62
CA ALA A 82 -2.89 -1.56 1.46
C ALA A 82 -4.18 -0.81 1.81
N GLU A 83 -5.33 -1.32 1.36
CA GLU A 83 -6.65 -0.75 1.68
C GLU A 83 -7.61 -1.85 2.10
N GLN A 84 -8.36 -1.62 3.17
CA GLN A 84 -9.37 -2.55 3.67
C GLN A 84 -10.67 -2.45 2.86
N PRO A 85 -11.43 -3.55 2.74
CA PRO A 85 -12.71 -3.54 2.06
C PRO A 85 -13.77 -2.75 2.84
N SER A 86 -14.77 -2.22 2.14
CA SER A 86 -15.83 -1.37 2.73
C SER A 86 -17.08 -2.15 3.17
N LYS A 87 -17.26 -3.36 2.66
CA LYS A 87 -18.45 -4.19 2.92
C LYS A 87 -18.16 -5.47 3.69
N GLY A 88 -16.93 -5.62 4.17
CA GLY A 88 -16.47 -6.77 4.91
C GLY A 88 -15.17 -6.50 5.62
N THR A 89 -14.52 -7.57 6.05
CA THR A 89 -13.19 -7.56 6.65
C THR A 89 -12.29 -8.53 5.91
N VAL A 90 -11.03 -8.19 5.77
CA VAL A 90 -10.00 -9.09 5.24
C VAL A 90 -8.90 -9.24 6.28
N THR A 91 -8.46 -10.46 6.48
CA THR A 91 -7.27 -10.82 7.24
C THR A 91 -6.29 -11.51 6.33
N LEU A 92 -4.99 -11.33 6.56
CA LEU A 92 -3.92 -11.89 5.77
C LEU A 92 -3.02 -12.75 6.67
N ASP A 93 -2.67 -13.92 6.18
CA ASP A 93 -1.70 -14.83 6.79
C ASP A 93 -0.77 -15.36 5.69
N GLY A 94 0.45 -14.79 5.65
CA GLY A 94 1.38 -15.03 4.55
C GLY A 94 0.81 -14.56 3.20
N GLU A 95 0.61 -15.49 2.29
CA GLU A 95 -0.02 -15.26 0.99
C GLU A 95 -1.54 -15.50 0.99
N THR A 96 -2.06 -16.11 2.06
CA THR A 96 -3.47 -16.49 2.16
C THR A 96 -4.29 -15.38 2.82
N PHE A 97 -5.36 -14.96 2.17
CA PHE A 97 -6.30 -14.02 2.74
C PHE A 97 -7.65 -14.68 3.06
N VAL A 98 -8.28 -14.22 4.11
CA VAL A 98 -9.65 -14.60 4.47
C VAL A 98 -10.53 -13.36 4.43
N TYR A 99 -11.51 -13.36 3.56
CA TYR A 99 -12.50 -12.29 3.45
C TYR A 99 -13.83 -12.74 4.03
N THR A 100 -14.42 -11.89 4.88
CA THR A 100 -15.75 -12.12 5.44
C THR A 100 -16.62 -10.90 5.18
N SER A 101 -17.69 -11.06 4.40
CA SER A 101 -18.63 -9.97 4.16
C SER A 101 -19.51 -9.70 5.37
N ALA A 102 -19.86 -8.44 5.58
CA ALA A 102 -20.86 -8.06 6.60
C ALA A 102 -22.24 -8.64 6.28
N LYS A 103 -22.98 -8.97 7.33
CA LYS A 103 -24.25 -9.73 7.25
C LYS A 103 -25.31 -9.14 6.32
N ASN A 104 -25.32 -7.82 6.10
CA ASN A 104 -26.34 -7.13 5.31
C ASN A 104 -25.78 -6.49 4.04
N LYS A 105 -24.59 -6.83 3.62
CA LYS A 105 -23.94 -6.26 2.43
C LYS A 105 -23.98 -7.25 1.26
N THR A 106 -24.23 -6.71 0.08
CA THR A 106 -24.20 -7.45 -1.20
C THR A 106 -23.65 -6.53 -2.29
N GLY A 107 -23.37 -7.07 -3.45
CA GLY A 107 -22.79 -6.35 -4.57
C GLY A 107 -21.27 -6.43 -4.58
N VAL A 108 -20.63 -5.46 -5.18
CA VAL A 108 -19.16 -5.47 -5.33
C VAL A 108 -18.51 -4.78 -4.15
N ASP A 109 -17.50 -5.41 -3.59
CA ASP A 109 -16.52 -4.85 -2.66
C ASP A 109 -15.12 -4.98 -3.25
N ARG A 110 -14.13 -4.33 -2.65
CA ARG A 110 -12.76 -4.41 -3.10
C ARG A 110 -11.80 -4.08 -1.96
N PHE A 111 -10.63 -4.66 -2.00
CA PHE A 111 -9.49 -4.27 -1.21
C PHE A 111 -8.24 -4.25 -2.10
N THR A 112 -7.19 -3.59 -1.66
CA THR A 112 -5.92 -3.57 -2.38
C THR A 112 -4.81 -4.14 -1.53
N TYR A 113 -3.82 -4.72 -2.19
CA TYR A 113 -2.65 -5.28 -1.54
C TYR A 113 -1.39 -4.95 -2.31
N THR A 114 -0.26 -5.01 -1.65
CA THR A 114 1.06 -4.85 -2.21
C THR A 114 1.90 -6.11 -1.97
N ALA A 115 2.84 -6.33 -2.84
CA ALA A 115 3.84 -7.38 -2.73
C ALA A 115 5.23 -6.74 -2.55
N THR A 116 6.02 -7.25 -1.64
CA THR A 116 7.38 -6.78 -1.37
C THR A 116 8.34 -7.95 -1.48
N ASP A 117 9.43 -7.78 -2.23
CA ASP A 117 10.48 -8.78 -2.38
C ASP A 117 11.46 -8.80 -1.20
N ASP A 118 12.40 -9.71 -1.22
CA ASP A 118 13.45 -9.84 -0.21
C ASP A 118 14.48 -8.70 -0.25
N ALA A 119 14.58 -7.97 -1.36
CA ALA A 119 15.38 -6.76 -1.50
C ALA A 119 14.70 -5.51 -0.91
N GLY A 120 13.41 -5.60 -0.55
CA GLY A 120 12.61 -4.52 0.00
C GLY A 120 11.89 -3.66 -1.04
N SER A 121 11.91 -4.05 -2.33
CA SER A 121 11.16 -3.36 -3.37
C SER A 121 9.68 -3.73 -3.31
N THR A 122 8.80 -2.75 -3.38
CA THR A 122 7.36 -2.95 -3.22
C THR A 122 6.62 -2.68 -4.53
N SER A 123 5.69 -3.57 -4.87
CA SER A 123 4.84 -3.45 -6.05
C SER A 123 3.89 -2.26 -6.00
N ALA A 124 3.37 -1.88 -7.15
CA ALA A 124 2.14 -1.09 -7.19
C ALA A 124 0.99 -1.87 -6.52
N PRO A 125 0.02 -1.17 -5.88
CA PRO A 125 -1.15 -1.83 -5.30
C PRO A 125 -1.96 -2.56 -6.37
N ALA A 126 -2.33 -3.81 -6.09
CA ALA A 126 -3.23 -4.61 -6.92
C ALA A 126 -4.61 -4.74 -6.27
N GLU A 127 -5.65 -4.73 -7.07
CA GLU A 127 -7.02 -4.82 -6.60
C GLU A 127 -7.50 -6.27 -6.52
N VAL A 128 -8.10 -6.62 -5.38
CA VAL A 128 -8.93 -7.82 -5.27
C VAL A 128 -10.39 -7.39 -5.29
N ARG A 129 -11.07 -7.75 -6.36
CA ARG A 129 -12.48 -7.46 -6.57
C ARG A 129 -13.34 -8.62 -6.08
N ILE A 130 -14.30 -8.30 -5.23
CA ILE A 130 -15.14 -9.30 -4.55
C ILE A 130 -16.60 -9.07 -4.92
N THR A 131 -17.21 -10.05 -5.55
CA THR A 131 -18.66 -10.03 -5.81
C THR A 131 -19.39 -10.80 -4.73
N ILE A 132 -20.12 -10.09 -3.86
CA ILE A 132 -20.88 -10.66 -2.76
C ILE A 132 -22.28 -11.04 -3.26
N ALA A 133 -22.53 -12.33 -3.38
CA ALA A 133 -23.82 -12.89 -3.77
C ALA A 133 -24.65 -13.27 -2.54
N ARG A 134 -25.98 -13.28 -2.69
CA ARG A 134 -26.86 -13.91 -1.72
C ARG A 134 -26.74 -15.42 -1.87
N ALA A 135 -26.57 -16.13 -0.77
CA ALA A 135 -26.77 -17.57 -0.80
C ALA A 135 -28.23 -17.82 -1.19
N LYS A 136 -28.46 -18.50 -2.29
CA LYS A 136 -29.78 -18.99 -2.61
C LYS A 136 -30.10 -20.12 -1.61
N CYS A 137 -30.94 -19.81 -0.63
CA CYS A 137 -31.59 -20.83 0.17
C CYS A 137 -32.71 -21.40 -0.70
N GLY A 138 -32.38 -22.38 -1.52
CA GLY A 138 -33.31 -23.06 -2.42
C GLY A 138 -32.90 -24.52 -2.49
N VAL A 139 -33.05 -25.21 -1.41
CA VAL A 139 -33.11 -26.67 -1.45
C VAL A 139 -34.59 -26.99 -1.71
N THR A 140 -34.94 -27.17 -2.97
CA THR A 140 -36.15 -27.86 -3.31
C THR A 140 -35.84 -29.34 -3.15
N TYR A 141 -36.35 -29.93 -2.09
CA TYR A 141 -36.45 -31.39 -2.00
C TYR A 141 -37.67 -31.79 -2.82
N ASP A 142 -37.41 -32.37 -3.94
CA ASP A 142 -38.39 -33.21 -4.61
C ASP A 142 -38.48 -34.57 -3.96
#